data_1357963163f9fa1213c2c65c971bd756
#
_entry.id   1357963163f9fa1213c2c65c971bd756
#
_cell.length_a   1.000
_cell.length_b   1.000
_cell.length_c   1.000
_cell.angle_alpha   90.00
_cell.angle_beta   90.00
_cell.angle_gamma   90.00
#
_symmetry.space_group_name_H-M   'P 1'
#
loop_
_entity.id
_entity.type
_entity.pdbx_description
1 polymer ?
#
loop_
_entity_poly.entity_id
_entity_poly.type
_entity_poly.pdbx_seq_one_letter_code
_entity_poly.pdbx_strand_id
1 'polypeptide(L)'
;MDKAKSMMDKKGASGPFHVTNGQAFHANGSCCSGSTFSSSSSSSSSSGPNSSSSPSSSSSSSFEASMHHLHRGEDAECNGSPAKRCRLRKRTESVRRSRPPFPWFGMDIGGTLVKLVYFEPVDITAEEEQEEVENLKSIRRYLTSNVAYGKTGVRDVHLELRNLTMCGRTGNLHFIRFPTQAMPRFIQMGRDKNFSSLHTTLCATGGGAYKFENEFRSMADLELLKLDELDCLIRGLLYVDRVSFNGHPEGYYFENPSDTQSCVKKTCTLDNPFPMLLVNIGSGVSILAVYSENDYKRVTGTSLGGGTFLGLCCLLTGCETFEEALEMASKGDSTNVDKLVKDIYGGDYERFGLQGSAVASSFGHMMSKEKRDSISKEDLAKATLVTITNNIGSIARMCAVNEKIERVVFVGNFLRINTVSTKLLAYAMDFWSKGQLRALFLEHEGYFGAVGALLELHKTTEEP
;
A
#
# COMPACT_ATOMS: atom_id res chain seq x y z
N MET A 1 54.13 -29.97 11.17
CA MET A 1 53.27 -30.28 10.03
C MET A 1 52.14 -31.15 10.57
N ASP A 2 50.91 -30.75 10.50
CA ASP A 2 49.68 -31.30 11.11
C ASP A 2 49.08 -30.44 12.22
N LYS A 3 48.46 -29.33 11.81
CA LYS A 3 47.41 -28.63 12.55
C LYS A 3 46.80 -27.56 11.64
N ALA A 4 46.09 -27.99 10.60
CA ALA A 4 45.25 -27.12 9.80
C ALA A 4 44.26 -27.94 8.95
N LYS A 5 43.36 -28.69 9.60
CA LYS A 5 42.16 -29.27 8.93
C LYS A 5 41.13 -29.63 9.97
N SER A 6 40.41 -28.64 10.46
CA SER A 6 39.15 -28.87 11.22
C SER A 6 38.50 -27.53 11.53
N MET A 7 38.00 -26.85 10.52
CA MET A 7 37.10 -25.73 10.67
C MET A 7 36.45 -25.36 9.31
N MET A 8 35.74 -26.32 8.76
CA MET A 8 34.76 -26.07 7.70
C MET A 8 33.83 -27.29 7.67
N ASP A 9 32.75 -27.24 8.42
CA ASP A 9 31.49 -27.93 8.19
C ASP A 9 30.56 -27.72 9.42
N LYS A 10 30.00 -26.52 9.52
CA LYS A 10 28.75 -26.32 10.21
C LYS A 10 27.86 -25.43 9.32
N LYS A 11 27.42 -25.99 8.22
CA LYS A 11 26.17 -25.54 7.61
C LYS A 11 25.06 -25.95 8.55
N GLY A 12 24.43 -24.95 9.16
CA GLY A 12 23.26 -25.13 9.99
C GLY A 12 22.14 -25.77 9.19
N ALA A 13 21.74 -26.94 9.60
CA ALA A 13 20.52 -27.56 9.16
C ALA A 13 19.37 -26.66 9.63
N SER A 14 18.73 -25.99 8.69
CA SER A 14 17.41 -25.39 8.88
C SER A 14 16.45 -26.57 9.13
N GLY A 15 15.99 -26.70 10.37
CA GLY A 15 14.94 -27.67 10.74
C GLY A 15 13.68 -27.43 9.91
N PRO A 16 12.87 -28.47 9.71
CA PRO A 16 11.66 -28.36 8.91
C PRO A 16 10.73 -27.31 9.53
N PHE A 17 10.34 -26.31 8.75
CA PHE A 17 9.29 -25.39 9.12
C PHE A 17 7.98 -26.16 9.24
N HIS A 18 7.50 -26.38 10.45
CA HIS A 18 6.12 -26.80 10.66
C HIS A 18 5.21 -25.63 10.25
N VAL A 19 4.62 -25.74 9.07
CA VAL A 19 3.50 -24.88 8.68
C VAL A 19 2.28 -25.40 9.43
N THR A 20 1.94 -24.73 10.53
CA THR A 20 0.70 -25.02 11.23
C THR A 20 -0.46 -24.57 10.38
N ASN A 21 -1.29 -25.51 9.95
CA ASN A 21 -2.47 -25.27 9.13
C ASN A 21 -3.53 -24.50 9.93
N GLY A 22 -3.57 -23.17 9.75
CA GLY A 22 -4.59 -22.34 10.38
C GLY A 22 -5.86 -22.27 9.56
N GLN A 23 -6.85 -23.10 9.86
CA GLN A 23 -8.22 -22.91 9.38
C GLN A 23 -9.04 -22.16 10.44
N ALA A 24 -9.54 -20.99 10.07
CA ALA A 24 -10.54 -20.31 10.88
C ALA A 24 -11.91 -20.99 10.73
N PHE A 25 -12.61 -21.18 11.84
CA PHE A 25 -13.98 -21.66 11.82
C PHE A 25 -14.87 -20.69 11.05
N HIS A 26 -15.48 -21.15 9.95
CA HIS A 26 -16.59 -20.45 9.32
C HIS A 26 -17.88 -20.82 10.07
N ALA A 27 -18.47 -19.86 10.77
CA ALA A 27 -19.86 -19.95 11.16
C ALA A 27 -20.72 -19.87 9.89
N ASN A 28 -21.18 -21.00 9.39
CA ASN A 28 -22.26 -21.07 8.42
C ASN A 28 -23.53 -20.61 9.12
N GLY A 29 -23.95 -19.36 8.87
CA GLY A 29 -25.29 -18.91 9.17
C GLY A 29 -26.28 -19.62 8.26
N SER A 30 -26.79 -20.76 8.71
CA SER A 30 -27.98 -21.37 8.14
C SER A 30 -29.18 -20.62 8.69
N CYS A 31 -29.90 -19.94 7.82
CA CYS A 31 -31.24 -19.41 8.08
C CYS A 31 -32.17 -20.61 8.39
N CYS A 32 -32.64 -20.69 9.62
CA CYS A 32 -33.85 -21.44 9.95
C CYS A 32 -34.85 -20.45 10.57
N SER A 33 -35.96 -20.39 9.87
CA SER A 33 -37.22 -19.74 10.18
C SER A 33 -37.83 -20.08 11.55
N GLY A 34 -38.33 -19.07 12.24
CA GLY A 34 -39.59 -19.00 12.92
C GLY A 34 -39.79 -19.81 14.19
N SER A 35 -39.90 -19.12 15.32
CA SER A 35 -40.99 -19.33 16.25
C SER A 35 -41.07 -18.13 17.22
N THR A 36 -42.23 -17.54 17.19
CA THR A 36 -42.82 -16.56 18.09
C THR A 36 -42.91 -17.05 19.53
N PHE A 37 -42.45 -16.24 20.48
CA PHE A 37 -43.00 -16.26 21.83
C PHE A 37 -43.17 -14.80 22.32
N SER A 38 -44.44 -14.56 22.64
CA SER A 38 -45.02 -13.33 23.18
C SER A 38 -44.95 -13.30 24.71
N SER A 39 -45.17 -12.09 25.22
CA SER A 39 -45.61 -11.68 26.57
C SER A 39 -44.49 -11.46 27.60
N SER A 40 -44.51 -10.48 28.43
CA SER A 40 -45.51 -9.52 28.92
C SER A 40 -44.84 -8.40 29.73
N SER A 41 -45.33 -7.23 29.52
CA SER A 41 -45.55 -6.06 30.37
C SER A 41 -45.04 -6.07 31.83
N SER A 42 -44.43 -4.97 32.25
CA SER A 42 -44.91 -4.18 33.38
C SER A 42 -44.29 -2.76 33.41
N SER A 43 -45.18 -1.85 33.57
CA SER A 43 -45.20 -0.43 33.70
C SER A 43 -44.64 0.13 35.02
N SER A 44 -44.07 1.34 35.00
CA SER A 44 -44.33 2.45 35.92
C SER A 44 -43.51 3.68 35.49
N SER A 45 -44.07 4.69 34.92
CA SER A 45 -44.66 5.94 35.38
C SER A 45 -43.79 6.78 36.33
N SER A 46 -43.37 7.97 35.86
CA SER A 46 -43.76 9.29 36.36
C SER A 46 -42.89 10.40 35.75
N SER A 47 -43.53 11.26 35.12
CA SER A 47 -43.84 12.69 35.24
C SER A 47 -42.76 13.67 34.73
N GLY A 48 -43.19 14.42 33.72
CA GLY A 48 -42.54 15.66 33.23
C GLY A 48 -42.86 16.87 34.15
N PRO A 49 -42.81 18.16 33.76
CA PRO A 49 -43.21 18.70 32.44
C PRO A 49 -42.42 19.91 31.90
N ASN A 50 -42.71 20.27 30.63
CA ASN A 50 -42.83 21.61 30.00
C ASN A 50 -41.59 22.52 29.91
N SER A 51 -41.30 23.22 28.81
CA SER A 51 -42.19 23.97 27.90
C SER A 51 -41.38 24.47 26.67
N SER A 52 -42.04 24.46 25.52
CA SER A 52 -42.23 25.49 24.50
C SER A 52 -40.99 26.14 23.87
N SER A 53 -40.85 26.33 22.60
CA SER A 53 -41.74 26.71 21.49
C SER A 53 -40.97 26.72 20.17
N SER A 54 -41.59 26.25 19.12
CA SER A 54 -41.27 26.58 17.72
C SER A 54 -42.00 27.91 17.37
N PRO A 55 -41.86 28.61 16.20
CA PRO A 55 -41.88 28.03 14.86
C PRO A 55 -41.13 28.78 13.73
N SER A 56 -41.08 28.11 12.56
CA SER A 56 -41.25 28.61 11.17
C SER A 56 -40.22 29.59 10.61
N SER A 57 -39.83 29.60 9.35
CA SER A 57 -40.49 29.33 8.07
C SER A 57 -39.45 29.41 6.92
N SER A 58 -39.57 28.53 5.99
CA SER A 58 -39.57 28.61 4.51
C SER A 58 -39.00 29.83 3.83
N SER A 59 -38.14 29.62 2.81
CA SER A 59 -38.49 29.96 1.43
C SER A 59 -37.44 29.52 0.43
N SER A 60 -37.88 28.74 -0.53
CA SER A 60 -37.34 28.45 -1.85
C SER A 60 -37.37 29.69 -2.74
N SER A 61 -36.36 29.87 -3.63
CA SER A 61 -36.61 30.49 -4.93
C SER A 61 -35.54 30.08 -5.92
N SER A 62 -35.98 29.32 -6.89
CA SER A 62 -35.47 29.14 -8.25
C SER A 62 -35.53 30.44 -9.04
N PHE A 63 -34.54 30.68 -9.93
CA PHE A 63 -34.78 31.53 -11.11
C PHE A 63 -33.97 30.99 -12.30
N GLU A 64 -34.71 30.62 -13.33
CA GLU A 64 -34.28 30.36 -14.71
C GLU A 64 -34.10 31.64 -15.50
N ALA A 65 -33.20 31.53 -16.47
CA ALA A 65 -33.15 32.00 -17.86
C ALA A 65 -33.73 33.37 -18.25
N SER A 66 -32.99 34.13 -19.03
CA SER A 66 -33.47 34.64 -20.31
C SER A 66 -32.34 35.17 -21.23
N MET A 67 -32.36 34.71 -22.44
CA MET A 67 -31.72 35.30 -23.64
C MET A 67 -32.37 36.62 -24.03
N HIS A 68 -31.64 37.52 -24.75
CA HIS A 68 -32.01 38.22 -25.98
C HIS A 68 -30.87 39.19 -26.41
N HIS A 69 -30.31 38.96 -27.52
CA HIS A 69 -30.37 39.49 -28.87
C HIS A 69 -30.14 41.01 -29.11
N LEU A 70 -29.13 41.25 -30.05
CA LEU A 70 -29.11 42.20 -31.19
C LEU A 70 -28.81 43.70 -30.94
N HIS A 71 -27.79 44.29 -31.58
CA HIS A 71 -27.76 45.00 -32.87
C HIS A 71 -26.37 45.70 -33.07
N ARG A 72 -25.75 45.51 -34.15
CA ARG A 72 -25.47 46.19 -35.40
C ARG A 72 -25.29 47.72 -35.38
N GLY A 73 -24.20 48.18 -36.04
CA GLY A 73 -24.01 49.50 -36.66
C GLY A 73 -22.63 50.07 -36.30
N GLU A 74 -21.81 50.48 -37.10
CA GLU A 74 -21.64 50.95 -38.46
C GLU A 74 -20.31 51.73 -38.53
N ASP A 75 -19.71 51.68 -39.67
CA ASP A 75 -18.51 52.27 -40.23
C ASP A 75 -18.11 53.70 -39.83
N ALA A 76 -16.80 53.91 -39.75
CA ALA A 76 -16.18 55.17 -40.14
C ALA A 76 -14.76 54.96 -40.66
N GLU A 77 -14.58 55.09 -41.97
CA GLU A 77 -13.29 55.28 -42.65
C GLU A 77 -12.60 56.54 -42.20
N CYS A 78 -11.26 56.50 -42.11
CA CYS A 78 -10.43 57.66 -42.51
C CYS A 78 -9.00 57.24 -42.92
N ASN A 79 -8.61 57.70 -44.07
CA ASN A 79 -7.41 57.60 -44.88
C ASN A 79 -6.09 57.99 -44.19
N GLY A 80 -5.00 57.40 -44.70
CA GLY A 80 -3.67 58.01 -44.65
C GLY A 80 -2.47 57.04 -44.71
N SER A 81 -1.90 56.84 -45.90
CA SER A 81 -0.66 56.11 -46.31
C SER A 81 0.64 56.62 -45.65
N PRO A 82 1.86 56.02 -45.97
CA PRO A 82 2.22 54.69 -46.43
C PRO A 82 3.39 53.98 -45.71
N ALA A 83 3.45 52.69 -45.87
CA ALA A 83 4.62 51.83 -45.99
C ALA A 83 5.83 51.99 -45.08
N LYS A 84 5.92 51.04 -44.11
CA LYS A 84 7.18 50.34 -43.82
C LYS A 84 6.83 48.84 -43.74
N ARG A 85 7.27 48.06 -44.71
CA ARG A 85 7.28 46.58 -44.70
C ARG A 85 8.16 46.13 -43.52
N CYS A 86 7.54 45.87 -42.39
CA CYS A 86 8.12 45.05 -41.37
C CYS A 86 7.86 43.60 -41.73
N ARG A 87 8.90 42.89 -42.19
CA ARG A 87 8.87 41.47 -42.37
C ARG A 87 8.59 40.85 -40.98
N LEU A 88 7.34 40.48 -40.72
CA LEU A 88 7.02 39.57 -39.63
C LEU A 88 7.68 38.25 -39.97
N ARG A 89 8.88 38.03 -39.39
CA ARG A 89 9.34 36.67 -39.19
C ARG A 89 8.27 35.99 -38.30
N LYS A 90 7.46 35.14 -38.90
CA LYS A 90 6.71 34.13 -38.18
C LYS A 90 7.74 33.27 -37.44
N ARG A 91 7.98 33.64 -36.21
CA ARG A 91 8.62 32.79 -35.25
C ARG A 91 7.61 31.69 -34.97
N THR A 92 7.75 30.58 -35.64
CA THR A 92 7.17 29.34 -35.20
C THR A 92 7.84 29.00 -33.88
N GLU A 93 7.29 29.57 -32.82
CA GLU A 93 7.52 29.03 -31.49
C GLU A 93 6.88 27.62 -31.52
N SER A 94 7.72 26.60 -31.77
CA SER A 94 7.40 25.26 -31.38
C SER A 94 7.15 25.36 -29.88
N VAL A 95 5.91 25.15 -29.46
CA VAL A 95 5.54 24.93 -28.07
C VAL A 95 6.38 23.73 -27.62
N ARG A 96 7.57 23.98 -27.07
CA ARG A 96 8.31 23.00 -26.33
C ARG A 96 7.42 22.73 -25.10
N ARG A 97 6.75 21.58 -25.10
CA ARG A 97 6.08 21.08 -23.91
C ARG A 97 7.11 21.14 -22.78
N SER A 98 6.89 22.03 -21.82
CA SER A 98 7.83 22.19 -20.72
C SER A 98 7.70 20.96 -19.83
N ARG A 99 8.75 20.14 -19.81
CA ARG A 99 8.84 19.02 -18.88
C ARG A 99 8.87 19.54 -17.45
N PRO A 100 8.33 18.79 -16.47
CA PRO A 100 8.47 19.18 -15.07
C PRO A 100 9.95 19.33 -14.71
N PRO A 101 10.31 20.33 -13.89
CA PRO A 101 11.68 20.47 -13.42
C PRO A 101 12.07 19.26 -12.55
N PHE A 102 13.35 18.89 -12.55
CA PHE A 102 13.88 17.89 -11.62
C PHE A 102 14.04 18.47 -10.21
N PRO A 103 14.00 17.62 -9.16
CA PRO A 103 13.85 16.15 -9.14
C PRO A 103 12.38 15.70 -9.27
N TRP A 104 12.15 14.57 -9.97
CA TRP A 104 10.82 13.97 -10.07
C TRP A 104 10.63 12.96 -8.96
N PHE A 105 9.63 13.14 -8.13
CA PHE A 105 9.31 12.20 -7.08
C PHE A 105 7.81 12.16 -6.77
N GLY A 106 7.39 11.00 -6.26
CA GLY A 106 6.05 10.77 -5.76
C GLY A 106 6.11 10.22 -4.34
N MET A 107 5.10 10.51 -3.54
CA MET A 107 5.03 10.10 -2.15
C MET A 107 3.72 9.35 -1.86
N ASP A 108 3.84 8.27 -1.08
CA ASP A 108 2.71 7.65 -0.38
C ASP A 108 2.92 7.84 1.12
N ILE A 109 2.09 8.69 1.73
CA ILE A 109 2.20 9.07 3.14
C ILE A 109 1.17 8.27 3.94
N GLY A 110 1.57 7.07 4.34
CA GLY A 110 0.74 6.20 5.16
C GLY A 110 0.68 6.61 6.63
N GLY A 111 -0.16 5.94 7.41
CA GLY A 111 -0.32 6.19 8.85
C GLY A 111 0.94 5.92 9.68
N THR A 112 1.75 4.93 9.28
CA THR A 112 2.95 4.48 10.01
C THR A 112 4.24 4.76 9.23
N LEU A 113 4.20 4.60 7.91
CA LEU A 113 5.36 4.68 7.04
C LEU A 113 5.08 5.57 5.83
N VAL A 114 6.07 6.38 5.47
CA VAL A 114 6.13 7.14 4.22
C VAL A 114 6.98 6.37 3.24
N LYS A 115 6.52 6.26 1.99
CA LYS A 115 7.28 5.75 0.86
C LYS A 115 7.46 6.90 -0.13
N LEU A 116 8.66 7.05 -0.59
CA LEU A 116 9.06 8.04 -1.57
C LEU A 116 9.76 7.33 -2.72
N VAL A 117 9.33 7.64 -3.92
CA VAL A 117 9.96 7.15 -5.15
C VAL A 117 10.56 8.35 -5.87
N TYR A 118 11.83 8.23 -6.25
CA TYR A 118 12.59 9.29 -6.89
C TYR A 118 13.18 8.79 -8.22
N PHE A 119 12.94 9.55 -9.30
CA PHE A 119 13.54 9.28 -10.60
C PHE A 119 14.82 10.12 -10.78
N GLU A 120 15.94 9.45 -11.01
CA GLU A 120 17.23 10.06 -11.28
C GLU A 120 17.61 9.88 -12.75
N PRO A 121 17.61 10.94 -13.58
CA PRO A 121 18.00 10.85 -14.98
C PRO A 121 19.49 10.56 -15.11
N VAL A 122 19.85 9.72 -16.07
CA VAL A 122 21.25 9.41 -16.44
C VAL A 122 21.64 10.05 -17.77
N ASP A 123 20.65 10.54 -18.54
CA ASP A 123 20.81 11.17 -19.85
C ASP A 123 20.86 12.72 -19.77
N ILE A 124 21.54 13.26 -18.75
CA ILE A 124 21.69 14.69 -18.53
C ILE A 124 22.61 15.28 -19.61
N THR A 125 22.16 16.34 -20.29
CA THR A 125 23.00 17.06 -21.25
C THR A 125 23.98 18.02 -20.54
N ALA A 126 25.10 18.38 -21.23
CA ALA A 126 26.06 19.31 -20.66
C ALA A 126 25.44 20.71 -20.38
N GLU A 127 24.44 21.11 -21.14
CA GLU A 127 23.70 22.37 -20.93
C GLU A 127 22.81 22.29 -19.69
N GLU A 128 22.10 21.17 -19.50
CA GLU A 128 21.29 20.90 -18.29
C GLU A 128 22.19 20.81 -17.04
N GLU A 129 23.38 20.22 -17.16
CA GLU A 129 24.34 20.14 -16.06
C GLU A 129 24.87 21.53 -15.64
N GLN A 130 25.03 22.45 -16.60
CA GLN A 130 25.43 23.83 -16.31
C GLN A 130 24.30 24.64 -15.65
N GLU A 131 23.05 24.37 -16.00
CA GLU A 131 21.86 24.99 -15.40
C GLU A 131 21.50 24.39 -14.03
N GLU A 132 22.06 23.22 -13.69
CA GLU A 132 21.77 22.54 -12.43
C GLU A 132 22.34 23.32 -11.25
N VAL A 133 21.46 23.98 -10.49
CA VAL A 133 21.83 24.77 -9.31
C VAL A 133 22.43 23.85 -8.23
N GLU A 134 23.37 24.36 -7.44
CA GLU A 134 24.00 23.64 -6.32
C GLU A 134 22.98 22.98 -5.36
N ASN A 135 21.81 23.61 -5.20
CA ASN A 135 20.71 23.05 -4.42
C ASN A 135 20.16 21.75 -5.01
N LEU A 136 19.96 21.69 -6.34
CA LEU A 136 19.53 20.45 -7.04
C LEU A 136 20.53 19.33 -6.84
N LYS A 137 21.82 19.61 -7.02
CA LYS A 137 22.90 18.63 -6.80
C LYS A 137 22.90 18.12 -5.35
N SER A 138 22.67 19.00 -4.40
CA SER A 138 22.61 18.67 -2.98
C SER A 138 21.37 17.80 -2.66
N ILE A 139 20.21 18.13 -3.23
CA ILE A 139 18.97 17.36 -3.07
C ILE A 139 19.13 15.97 -3.67
N ARG A 140 19.60 15.87 -4.91
CA ARG A 140 19.84 14.59 -5.58
C ARG A 140 20.79 13.71 -4.78
N ARG A 141 21.93 14.25 -4.33
CA ARG A 141 22.88 13.52 -3.50
C ARG A 141 22.24 13.04 -2.19
N TYR A 142 21.41 13.86 -1.57
CA TYR A 142 20.69 13.47 -0.36
C TYR A 142 19.68 12.36 -0.61
N LEU A 143 18.85 12.48 -1.65
CA LEU A 143 17.81 11.49 -1.97
C LEU A 143 18.39 10.14 -2.39
N THR A 144 19.57 10.12 -3.04
CA THR A 144 20.23 8.88 -3.49
C THR A 144 21.18 8.27 -2.46
N SER A 145 21.44 8.94 -1.32
CA SER A 145 22.29 8.41 -0.27
C SER A 145 21.62 7.21 0.42
N ASN A 146 22.43 6.24 0.90
CA ASN A 146 21.91 5.07 1.63
C ASN A 146 21.27 5.44 2.97
N VAL A 147 21.63 6.59 3.54
CA VAL A 147 21.07 7.12 4.79
C VAL A 147 20.27 8.37 4.42
N ALA A 148 19.04 8.19 3.99
CA ALA A 148 18.11 9.27 3.73
C ALA A 148 17.35 9.65 5.01
N TYR A 149 17.09 10.95 5.21
CA TYR A 149 16.19 11.46 6.25
C TYR A 149 16.61 11.18 7.69
N GLY A 150 17.90 11.26 7.97
CA GLY A 150 18.46 11.03 9.30
C GLY A 150 18.61 9.53 9.62
N LYS A 151 18.62 9.18 10.91
CA LYS A 151 18.90 7.80 11.34
C LYS A 151 17.78 6.80 11.05
N THR A 152 16.60 7.24 10.62
CA THR A 152 15.40 6.38 10.48
C THR A 152 14.97 6.14 9.03
N GLY A 153 15.57 6.83 8.06
CA GLY A 153 15.26 6.64 6.65
C GLY A 153 16.14 5.56 6.01
N VAL A 154 15.54 4.73 5.16
CA VAL A 154 16.23 3.65 4.45
C VAL A 154 15.94 3.77 2.96
N ARG A 155 16.98 3.66 2.14
CA ARG A 155 16.87 3.43 0.71
C ARG A 155 16.95 1.94 0.45
N ASP A 156 15.91 1.39 -0.15
CA ASP A 156 15.84 -0.03 -0.52
C ASP A 156 16.57 -0.25 -1.86
N VAL A 157 17.91 -0.29 -1.79
CA VAL A 157 18.81 -0.34 -2.97
C VAL A 157 18.55 -1.57 -3.83
N HIS A 158 18.13 -2.68 -3.23
CA HIS A 158 17.86 -3.93 -3.95
C HIS A 158 16.62 -3.83 -4.84
N LEU A 159 15.74 -2.85 -4.60
CA LEU A 159 14.55 -2.58 -5.42
C LEU A 159 14.80 -1.57 -6.55
N GLU A 160 15.98 -0.97 -6.65
CA GLU A 160 16.30 0.03 -7.66
C GLU A 160 16.01 -0.49 -9.08
N LEU A 161 15.16 0.23 -9.83
CA LEU A 161 14.91 -0.04 -11.25
C LEU A 161 15.83 0.82 -12.11
N ARG A 162 16.61 0.17 -12.98
CA ARG A 162 17.65 0.83 -13.76
C ARG A 162 17.27 0.99 -15.23
N ASN A 163 17.82 2.04 -15.84
CA ASN A 163 17.65 2.31 -17.27
C ASN A 163 16.18 2.38 -17.73
N LEU A 164 15.31 2.91 -16.87
CA LEU A 164 13.92 3.14 -17.24
C LEU A 164 13.80 4.36 -18.13
N THR A 165 12.89 4.30 -19.10
CA THR A 165 12.46 5.48 -19.84
C THR A 165 11.15 6.01 -19.27
N MET A 166 11.20 7.20 -18.68
CA MET A 166 10.05 7.90 -18.12
C MET A 166 9.94 9.29 -18.77
N CYS A 167 8.81 9.58 -19.42
CA CYS A 167 8.58 10.86 -20.11
C CYS A 167 9.70 11.25 -21.07
N GLY A 168 10.23 10.27 -21.81
CA GLY A 168 11.29 10.45 -22.79
C GLY A 168 12.67 10.76 -22.19
N ARG A 169 12.88 10.47 -20.87
CA ARG A 169 14.18 10.51 -20.20
C ARG A 169 14.56 9.10 -19.75
N THR A 170 15.84 8.77 -19.89
CA THR A 170 16.39 7.53 -19.36
C THR A 170 16.98 7.79 -17.98
N GLY A 171 16.68 6.92 -17.02
CA GLY A 171 17.13 7.11 -15.64
C GLY A 171 16.90 5.90 -14.75
N ASN A 172 17.17 6.08 -13.47
CA ASN A 172 16.96 5.07 -12.44
C ASN A 172 15.86 5.50 -11.48
N LEU A 173 15.05 4.54 -11.06
CA LEU A 173 14.01 4.77 -10.07
C LEU A 173 14.48 4.23 -8.72
N HIS A 174 14.50 5.10 -7.73
CA HIS A 174 14.96 4.79 -6.37
C HIS A 174 13.79 4.74 -5.41
N PHE A 175 13.86 3.81 -4.46
CA PHE A 175 12.81 3.53 -3.49
C PHE A 175 13.31 3.82 -2.07
N ILE A 176 12.61 4.71 -1.37
CA ILE A 176 13.01 5.24 -0.08
C ILE A 176 11.80 5.15 0.86
N ARG A 177 12.04 4.79 2.12
CA ARG A 177 11.02 4.74 3.15
C ARG A 177 11.53 5.32 4.47
N PHE A 178 10.62 5.91 5.22
CA PHE A 178 10.91 6.41 6.57
C PHE A 178 9.62 6.46 7.42
N PRO A 179 9.73 6.40 8.75
CA PRO A 179 8.56 6.48 9.63
C PRO A 179 7.79 7.79 9.43
N THR A 180 6.47 7.73 9.42
CA THR A 180 5.60 8.91 9.28
C THR A 180 5.85 9.95 10.38
N GLN A 181 6.28 9.51 11.57
CA GLN A 181 6.69 10.39 12.66
C GLN A 181 7.90 11.29 12.29
N ALA A 182 8.71 10.89 11.31
CA ALA A 182 9.85 11.66 10.83
C ALA A 182 9.46 12.72 9.77
N MET A 183 8.18 12.81 9.38
CA MET A 183 7.71 13.78 8.37
C MET A 183 8.12 15.23 8.69
N PRO A 184 8.03 15.75 9.92
CA PRO A 184 8.50 17.10 10.23
C PRO A 184 9.97 17.34 9.89
N ARG A 185 10.82 16.32 10.04
CA ARG A 185 12.25 16.39 9.64
C ARG A 185 12.44 16.40 8.14
N PHE A 186 11.63 15.64 7.42
CA PHE A 186 11.61 15.67 5.95
C PHE A 186 11.19 17.05 5.45
N ILE A 187 10.15 17.64 6.01
CA ILE A 187 9.67 18.99 5.68
C ILE A 187 10.74 20.03 5.98
N GLN A 188 11.40 19.94 7.14
CA GLN A 188 12.50 20.85 7.49
C GLN A 188 13.66 20.71 6.49
N MET A 189 14.03 19.50 6.12
CA MET A 189 15.04 19.25 5.09
C MET A 189 14.65 19.89 3.75
N GLY A 190 13.38 19.77 3.35
CA GLY A 190 12.88 20.41 2.14
C GLY A 190 13.03 21.94 2.16
N ARG A 191 12.81 22.57 3.33
CA ARG A 191 13.09 24.01 3.54
C ARG A 191 14.58 24.33 3.43
N ASP A 192 15.42 23.58 4.15
CA ASP A 192 16.87 23.79 4.19
C ASP A 192 17.53 23.62 2.82
N LYS A 193 16.95 22.76 1.98
CA LYS A 193 17.40 22.48 0.61
C LYS A 193 16.65 23.31 -0.45
N ASN A 194 15.78 24.19 -0.02
CA ASN A 194 15.01 25.09 -0.87
C ASN A 194 14.24 24.36 -1.99
N PHE A 195 13.50 23.29 -1.62
CA PHE A 195 12.70 22.48 -2.58
C PHE A 195 11.69 23.35 -3.33
N SER A 196 11.12 24.37 -2.70
CA SER A 196 10.15 25.28 -3.31
C SER A 196 10.70 26.11 -4.47
N SER A 197 12.02 26.35 -4.53
CA SER A 197 12.62 27.04 -5.70
C SER A 197 12.64 26.16 -6.95
N LEU A 198 12.44 24.86 -6.80
CA LEU A 198 12.59 23.85 -7.85
C LEU A 198 11.26 23.23 -8.26
N HIS A 199 10.30 23.20 -7.35
CA HIS A 199 8.99 22.60 -7.56
C HIS A 199 7.90 23.56 -7.11
N THR A 200 6.90 23.73 -7.96
CA THR A 200 5.63 24.31 -7.57
C THR A 200 4.63 23.26 -7.10
N THR A 201 4.79 22.01 -7.54
CA THR A 201 3.85 20.91 -7.26
C THR A 201 4.57 19.67 -6.75
N LEU A 202 4.08 19.12 -5.65
CA LEU A 202 4.48 17.85 -5.07
C LEU A 202 3.28 16.90 -5.12
N CYS A 203 3.43 15.74 -5.82
CA CYS A 203 2.40 14.73 -5.89
C CYS A 203 2.50 13.76 -4.71
N ALA A 204 1.42 13.65 -3.94
CA ALA A 204 1.36 12.75 -2.80
C ALA A 204 0.00 12.06 -2.69
N THR A 205 0.03 10.83 -2.19
CA THR A 205 -1.15 10.03 -1.89
C THR A 205 -1.11 9.51 -0.44
N GLY A 206 -2.15 8.79 -0.04
CA GLY A 206 -2.31 8.28 1.32
C GLY A 206 -2.87 9.29 2.31
N GLY A 207 -3.35 8.81 3.45
CA GLY A 207 -4.01 9.65 4.47
C GLY A 207 -3.16 10.77 5.04
N GLY A 208 -1.83 10.59 5.05
CA GLY A 208 -0.87 11.60 5.49
C GLY A 208 -0.75 12.80 4.57
N ALA A 209 -1.09 12.67 3.27
CA ALA A 209 -1.13 13.80 2.35
C ALA A 209 -2.14 14.88 2.81
N TYR A 210 -3.25 14.44 3.39
CA TYR A 210 -4.23 15.35 3.99
C TYR A 210 -3.77 15.88 5.36
N LYS A 211 -3.16 15.02 6.17
CA LYS A 211 -2.71 15.37 7.53
C LYS A 211 -1.63 16.43 7.53
N PHE A 212 -0.67 16.35 6.62
CA PHE A 212 0.52 17.23 6.56
C PHE A 212 0.40 18.35 5.52
N GLU A 213 -0.78 18.58 4.94
CA GLU A 213 -0.99 19.59 3.91
C GLU A 213 -0.54 21.00 4.33
N ASN A 214 -0.91 21.41 5.54
CA ASN A 214 -0.56 22.76 6.04
C ASN A 214 0.94 22.91 6.25
N GLU A 215 1.61 21.89 6.74
CA GLU A 215 3.06 21.88 6.93
C GLU A 215 3.79 21.97 5.58
N PHE A 216 3.31 21.26 4.54
CA PHE A 216 3.86 21.36 3.19
C PHE A 216 3.63 22.77 2.60
N ARG A 217 2.43 23.32 2.72
CA ARG A 217 2.15 24.71 2.29
C ARG A 217 3.04 25.75 2.97
N SER A 218 3.44 25.49 4.22
CA SER A 218 4.38 26.36 4.94
C SER A 218 5.82 26.31 4.43
N MET A 219 6.14 25.39 3.49
CA MET A 219 7.43 25.30 2.79
C MET A 219 7.54 26.30 1.63
N ALA A 220 6.87 27.46 1.66
CA ALA A 220 6.87 28.53 0.66
C ALA A 220 6.54 28.05 -0.78
N ASP A 221 5.38 28.42 -1.29
CA ASP A 221 4.91 28.21 -2.67
C ASP A 221 4.85 26.78 -3.21
N LEU A 222 5.03 25.76 -2.34
CA LEU A 222 4.88 24.35 -2.73
C LEU A 222 3.40 23.92 -2.65
N GLU A 223 2.82 23.63 -3.79
CA GLU A 223 1.48 23.06 -3.87
C GLU A 223 1.54 21.54 -3.68
N LEU A 224 0.81 21.02 -2.67
CA LEU A 224 0.66 19.58 -2.49
C LEU A 224 -0.57 19.09 -3.28
N LEU A 225 -0.32 18.42 -4.41
CA LEU A 225 -1.35 17.73 -5.18
C LEU A 225 -1.68 16.42 -4.48
N LYS A 226 -2.86 16.36 -3.87
CA LYS A 226 -3.36 15.16 -3.18
C LYS A 226 -4.07 14.25 -4.17
N LEU A 227 -3.60 13.02 -4.27
CA LEU A 227 -4.10 12.02 -5.20
C LEU A 227 -4.83 10.91 -4.46
N ASP A 228 -5.81 10.29 -5.12
CA ASP A 228 -6.49 9.12 -4.56
C ASP A 228 -5.51 7.96 -4.36
N GLU A 229 -5.57 7.32 -3.18
CA GLU A 229 -4.65 6.26 -2.78
C GLU A 229 -4.83 5.01 -3.64
N LEU A 230 -6.07 4.69 -3.99
CA LEU A 230 -6.39 3.46 -4.70
C LEU A 230 -6.08 3.59 -6.20
N ASP A 231 -6.33 4.75 -6.79
CA ASP A 231 -5.93 5.07 -8.16
C ASP A 231 -4.41 4.98 -8.32
N CYS A 232 -3.67 5.63 -7.42
CA CYS A 232 -2.20 5.58 -7.41
C CYS A 232 -1.68 4.15 -7.24
N LEU A 233 -2.29 3.37 -6.34
CA LEU A 233 -1.93 1.98 -6.09
C LEU A 233 -2.06 1.12 -7.36
N ILE A 234 -3.21 1.18 -8.04
CA ILE A 234 -3.48 0.38 -9.24
C ILE A 234 -2.54 0.80 -10.38
N ARG A 235 -2.42 2.09 -10.66
CA ARG A 235 -1.55 2.61 -11.73
C ARG A 235 -0.09 2.29 -11.49
N GLY A 236 0.39 2.48 -10.26
CA GLY A 236 1.76 2.17 -9.90
C GLY A 236 2.09 0.68 -10.03
N LEU A 237 1.17 -0.20 -9.62
CA LEU A 237 1.29 -1.64 -9.76
C LEU A 237 1.42 -2.03 -11.24
N LEU A 238 0.49 -1.57 -12.08
CA LEU A 238 0.50 -1.88 -13.52
C LEU A 238 1.73 -1.34 -14.24
N TYR A 239 2.22 -0.16 -13.81
CA TYR A 239 3.44 0.40 -14.38
C TYR A 239 4.67 -0.43 -14.05
N VAL A 240 4.87 -0.79 -12.78
CA VAL A 240 6.05 -1.55 -12.33
C VAL A 240 6.06 -2.95 -12.94
N ASP A 241 4.91 -3.62 -13.02
CA ASP A 241 4.79 -4.93 -13.69
C ASP A 241 5.17 -4.85 -15.17
N ARG A 242 4.72 -3.78 -15.87
CA ARG A 242 5.01 -3.56 -17.31
C ARG A 242 6.50 -3.30 -17.56
N VAL A 243 7.17 -2.52 -16.71
CA VAL A 243 8.59 -2.18 -16.90
C VAL A 243 9.51 -3.31 -16.46
N SER A 244 9.01 -4.28 -15.74
CA SER A 244 9.72 -5.43 -15.19
C SER A 244 10.84 -5.05 -14.22
N PHE A 245 11.32 -6.01 -13.43
CA PHE A 245 12.38 -5.78 -12.47
C PHE A 245 13.74 -6.12 -13.06
N ASN A 246 14.40 -5.10 -13.68
CA ASN A 246 15.73 -5.25 -14.31
C ASN A 246 15.80 -6.44 -15.28
N GLY A 247 14.75 -6.64 -16.10
CA GLY A 247 14.65 -7.73 -17.07
C GLY A 247 14.07 -9.04 -16.51
N HIS A 248 13.65 -9.06 -15.26
CA HIS A 248 12.93 -10.17 -14.64
C HIS A 248 11.47 -9.80 -14.38
N PRO A 249 10.53 -10.76 -14.36
CA PRO A 249 9.15 -10.50 -13.97
C PRO A 249 9.07 -9.90 -12.55
N GLU A 250 8.20 -8.93 -12.37
CA GLU A 250 7.92 -8.29 -11.08
C GLU A 250 7.15 -9.22 -10.14
N GLY A 251 6.22 -9.98 -10.71
CA GLY A 251 5.35 -10.87 -9.97
C GLY A 251 5.97 -12.20 -9.61
N TYR A 252 5.48 -12.80 -8.54
CA TYR A 252 5.80 -14.18 -8.18
C TYR A 252 4.64 -14.87 -7.45
N TYR A 253 4.68 -16.19 -7.43
CA TYR A 253 3.78 -17.03 -6.65
C TYR A 253 4.54 -18.23 -6.06
N PHE A 254 3.89 -18.98 -5.18
CA PHE A 254 4.42 -20.23 -4.66
C PHE A 254 3.72 -21.41 -5.35
N GLU A 255 4.51 -22.26 -5.98
CA GLU A 255 4.05 -23.54 -6.51
C GLU A 255 4.01 -24.55 -5.37
N ASN A 256 2.96 -25.38 -5.31
CA ASN A 256 2.69 -26.36 -4.25
C ASN A 256 2.73 -25.76 -2.83
N PRO A 257 2.00 -24.68 -2.55
CA PRO A 257 2.08 -24.02 -1.24
C PRO A 257 1.57 -24.90 -0.10
N SER A 258 0.80 -25.95 -0.40
CA SER A 258 0.28 -26.93 0.56
C SER A 258 1.29 -28.00 0.96
N ASP A 259 2.41 -28.13 0.23
CA ASP A 259 3.50 -29.07 0.53
C ASP A 259 4.78 -28.32 0.86
N THR A 260 5.18 -28.33 2.14
CA THR A 260 6.36 -27.63 2.62
C THR A 260 7.69 -28.08 1.99
N GLN A 261 7.75 -29.34 1.49
CA GLN A 261 8.96 -29.88 0.88
C GLN A 261 9.10 -29.49 -0.58
N SER A 262 7.99 -29.35 -1.30
CA SER A 262 7.97 -28.99 -2.73
C SER A 262 7.51 -27.55 -3.00
N CYS A 263 7.32 -26.74 -1.96
CA CYS A 263 6.93 -25.33 -2.08
C CYS A 263 8.06 -24.48 -2.66
N VAL A 264 7.92 -24.03 -3.90
CA VAL A 264 8.93 -23.25 -4.62
C VAL A 264 8.38 -21.90 -5.05
N LYS A 265 9.17 -20.83 -4.83
CA LYS A 265 8.88 -19.48 -5.37
C LYS A 265 9.15 -19.49 -6.88
N LYS A 266 8.14 -19.11 -7.68
CA LYS A 266 8.26 -18.94 -9.14
C LYS A 266 7.87 -17.54 -9.55
N THR A 267 8.63 -16.95 -10.45
CA THR A 267 8.33 -15.65 -11.05
C THR A 267 7.22 -15.76 -12.09
N CYS A 268 6.42 -14.71 -12.23
CA CYS A 268 5.37 -14.60 -13.24
C CYS A 268 5.16 -13.14 -13.62
N THR A 269 4.67 -12.89 -14.83
CA THR A 269 4.13 -11.61 -15.26
C THR A 269 2.63 -11.55 -14.97
N LEU A 270 2.09 -10.34 -14.77
CA LEU A 270 0.65 -10.15 -14.62
C LEU A 270 -0.01 -9.99 -16.00
N ASP A 271 0.28 -10.92 -16.93
CA ASP A 271 -0.32 -10.89 -18.25
C ASP A 271 -1.86 -10.87 -18.14
N ASN A 272 -2.51 -9.90 -18.80
CA ASN A 272 -3.95 -9.69 -18.67
C ASN A 272 -4.41 -9.68 -17.23
N PRO A 273 -4.00 -8.68 -16.41
CA PRO A 273 -4.19 -8.73 -14.95
C PRO A 273 -5.65 -8.79 -14.51
N PHE A 274 -6.57 -8.39 -15.37
CA PHE A 274 -7.98 -8.23 -15.02
C PHE A 274 -8.86 -9.44 -15.38
N PRO A 275 -9.90 -9.73 -14.58
CA PRO A 275 -10.14 -9.16 -13.26
C PRO A 275 -9.15 -9.69 -12.21
N MET A 276 -8.84 -8.87 -11.20
CA MET A 276 -8.04 -9.29 -10.05
C MET A 276 -8.63 -8.78 -8.74
N LEU A 277 -8.47 -9.54 -7.67
CA LEU A 277 -8.71 -9.07 -6.31
C LEU A 277 -7.39 -8.53 -5.75
N LEU A 278 -7.32 -7.23 -5.50
CA LEU A 278 -6.14 -6.57 -4.97
C LEU A 278 -6.29 -6.39 -3.45
N VAL A 279 -5.40 -7.01 -2.69
CA VAL A 279 -5.37 -6.98 -1.22
C VAL A 279 -4.17 -6.16 -0.77
N ASN A 280 -4.42 -4.92 -0.40
CA ASN A 280 -3.38 -3.99 0.08
C ASN A 280 -3.26 -4.08 1.60
N ILE A 281 -2.13 -4.62 2.09
CA ILE A 281 -1.83 -4.83 3.51
C ILE A 281 -0.82 -3.79 3.99
N GLY A 282 -1.33 -2.66 4.44
CA GLY A 282 -0.57 -1.61 5.11
C GLY A 282 -0.70 -1.69 6.63
N SER A 283 -0.92 -0.54 7.29
CA SER A 283 -1.27 -0.50 8.73
C SER A 283 -2.61 -1.19 9.01
N GLY A 284 -3.61 -0.97 8.14
CA GLY A 284 -4.82 -1.75 7.99
C GLY A 284 -4.82 -2.47 6.64
N VAL A 285 -5.97 -2.97 6.22
CA VAL A 285 -6.14 -3.72 4.96
C VAL A 285 -7.29 -3.15 4.15
N SER A 286 -7.06 -2.93 2.85
CA SER A 286 -8.11 -2.64 1.87
C SER A 286 -8.16 -3.74 0.82
N ILE A 287 -9.36 -4.18 0.45
CA ILE A 287 -9.60 -5.21 -0.56
C ILE A 287 -10.43 -4.63 -1.69
N LEU A 288 -9.90 -4.71 -2.90
CA LEU A 288 -10.46 -4.12 -4.11
C LEU A 288 -10.73 -5.22 -5.14
N ALA A 289 -11.89 -5.18 -5.78
CA ALA A 289 -12.12 -5.90 -7.02
C ALA A 289 -11.81 -4.95 -8.17
N VAL A 290 -10.82 -5.30 -8.98
CA VAL A 290 -10.31 -4.46 -10.08
C VAL A 290 -10.62 -5.13 -11.40
N TYR A 291 -11.44 -4.49 -12.23
CA TYR A 291 -11.92 -5.00 -13.52
C TYR A 291 -11.18 -4.37 -14.70
N SER A 292 -10.66 -3.14 -14.51
CA SER A 292 -9.76 -2.46 -15.45
C SER A 292 -8.95 -1.40 -14.70
N GLU A 293 -8.06 -0.69 -15.36
CA GLU A 293 -7.26 0.40 -14.77
C GLU A 293 -8.13 1.50 -14.13
N ASN A 294 -9.30 1.76 -14.71
CA ASN A 294 -10.21 2.82 -14.26
C ASN A 294 -11.55 2.29 -13.74
N ASP A 295 -11.72 0.96 -13.66
CA ASP A 295 -12.94 0.33 -13.15
C ASP A 295 -12.59 -0.63 -12.02
N TYR A 296 -12.82 -0.17 -10.81
CA TYR A 296 -12.61 -0.94 -9.59
C TYR A 296 -13.61 -0.52 -8.50
N LYS A 297 -13.82 -1.40 -7.55
CA LYS A 297 -14.58 -1.09 -6.35
C LYS A 297 -13.86 -1.57 -5.10
N ARG A 298 -13.94 -0.81 -4.03
CA ARG A 298 -13.53 -1.27 -2.72
C ARG A 298 -14.59 -2.23 -2.18
N VAL A 299 -14.24 -3.52 -2.09
CA VAL A 299 -15.15 -4.58 -1.61
C VAL A 299 -15.31 -4.49 -0.10
N THR A 300 -14.18 -4.46 0.62
CA THR A 300 -14.16 -4.39 2.09
C THR A 300 -12.77 -3.99 2.59
N GLY A 301 -12.58 -4.06 3.90
CA GLY A 301 -11.29 -3.89 4.57
C GLY A 301 -11.36 -4.37 6.01
N THR A 302 -10.22 -4.46 6.66
CA THR A 302 -10.10 -4.74 8.09
C THR A 302 -9.04 -3.87 8.72
N SER A 303 -9.24 -3.49 9.99
CA SER A 303 -8.24 -2.80 10.79
C SER A 303 -7.11 -3.74 11.27
N LEU A 304 -7.26 -5.05 11.10
CA LEU A 304 -6.28 -6.05 11.50
C LEU A 304 -5.23 -6.21 10.40
N GLY A 305 -4.24 -5.32 10.37
CA GLY A 305 -3.15 -5.31 9.39
C GLY A 305 -1.77 -5.25 10.05
N GLY A 306 -0.79 -4.73 9.31
CA GLY A 306 0.59 -4.59 9.75
C GLY A 306 0.76 -3.71 10.99
N GLY A 307 -0.06 -2.67 11.13
CA GLY A 307 -0.07 -1.83 12.33
C GLY A 307 -0.54 -2.59 13.58
N THR A 308 -1.53 -3.47 13.42
CA THR A 308 -2.00 -4.31 14.51
C THR A 308 -0.95 -5.34 14.90
N PHE A 309 -0.30 -5.97 13.91
CA PHE A 309 0.80 -6.91 14.17
C PHE A 309 1.91 -6.26 14.99
N LEU A 310 2.44 -5.12 14.52
CA LEU A 310 3.53 -4.43 15.21
C LEU A 310 3.09 -3.96 16.60
N GLY A 311 1.91 -3.32 16.72
CA GLY A 311 1.42 -2.81 18.00
C GLY A 311 1.21 -3.90 19.05
N LEU A 312 0.66 -5.05 18.66
CA LEU A 312 0.53 -6.20 19.57
C LEU A 312 1.89 -6.84 19.92
N CYS A 313 2.80 -6.96 18.94
CA CYS A 313 4.15 -7.44 19.24
C CYS A 313 4.88 -6.51 20.20
N CYS A 314 4.86 -5.20 19.99
CA CYS A 314 5.44 -4.24 20.94
C CYS A 314 4.86 -4.40 22.34
N LEU A 315 3.54 -4.54 22.46
CA LEU A 315 2.84 -4.70 23.72
C LEU A 315 3.17 -6.03 24.43
N LEU A 316 3.19 -7.13 23.67
CA LEU A 316 3.32 -8.48 24.22
C LEU A 316 4.78 -8.90 24.45
N THR A 317 5.71 -8.41 23.61
CA THR A 317 7.10 -8.88 23.63
C THR A 317 8.10 -7.80 24.01
N GLY A 318 7.71 -6.51 23.88
CA GLY A 318 8.58 -5.38 24.09
C GLY A 318 9.52 -5.07 22.91
N CYS A 319 9.29 -5.63 21.72
CA CYS A 319 10.01 -5.25 20.51
C CYS A 319 9.67 -3.81 20.11
N GLU A 320 10.55 -3.15 19.36
CA GLU A 320 10.38 -1.74 18.96
C GLU A 320 10.19 -1.57 17.45
N THR A 321 10.60 -2.56 16.65
CA THR A 321 10.60 -2.46 15.19
C THR A 321 9.86 -3.62 14.53
N PHE A 322 9.42 -3.38 13.29
CA PHE A 322 8.75 -4.41 12.48
C PHE A 322 9.70 -5.56 12.15
N GLU A 323 10.95 -5.25 11.84
CA GLU A 323 12.00 -6.22 11.56
C GLU A 323 12.28 -7.13 12.75
N GLU A 324 12.38 -6.56 13.95
CA GLU A 324 12.56 -7.32 15.20
C GLU A 324 11.36 -8.23 15.50
N ALA A 325 10.14 -7.71 15.30
CA ALA A 325 8.92 -8.51 15.47
C ALA A 325 8.88 -9.70 14.50
N LEU A 326 9.29 -9.51 13.23
CA LEU A 326 9.37 -10.59 12.24
C LEU A 326 10.48 -11.60 12.58
N GLU A 327 11.62 -11.14 13.06
CA GLU A 327 12.71 -12.01 13.49
C GLU A 327 12.27 -12.90 14.65
N MET A 328 11.62 -12.35 15.67
CA MET A 328 11.02 -13.11 16.76
C MET A 328 10.00 -14.13 16.22
N ALA A 329 9.05 -13.67 15.38
CA ALA A 329 8.04 -14.55 14.80
C ALA A 329 8.64 -15.68 13.95
N SER A 330 9.80 -15.49 13.34
CA SER A 330 10.47 -16.52 12.56
C SER A 330 11.01 -17.67 13.42
N LYS A 331 11.31 -17.41 14.69
CA LYS A 331 11.88 -18.35 15.65
C LYS A 331 10.81 -19.05 16.52
N GLY A 332 9.61 -18.48 16.58
CA GLY A 332 8.55 -18.97 17.46
C GLY A 332 7.70 -20.09 16.85
N ASP A 333 6.92 -20.73 17.71
CA ASP A 333 5.89 -21.72 17.37
C ASP A 333 4.52 -21.27 17.91
N SER A 334 3.60 -20.92 16.99
CA SER A 334 2.25 -20.47 17.38
C SER A 334 1.40 -21.55 18.02
N THR A 335 1.74 -22.85 17.89
CA THR A 335 0.97 -23.93 18.48
C THR A 335 1.07 -23.99 20.00
N ASN A 336 2.09 -23.33 20.59
CA ASN A 336 2.22 -23.16 22.04
C ASN A 336 1.22 -22.12 22.58
N VAL A 337 0.74 -21.22 21.73
CA VAL A 337 -0.14 -20.09 22.06
C VAL A 337 -1.58 -20.35 21.63
N ASP A 338 -1.73 -20.90 20.40
CA ASP A 338 -3.01 -21.16 19.77
C ASP A 338 -3.57 -22.52 20.23
N LYS A 339 -4.89 -22.59 20.39
CA LYS A 339 -5.58 -23.86 20.63
C LYS A 339 -5.95 -24.47 19.27
N LEU A 340 -5.52 -25.70 19.04
CA LEU A 340 -5.72 -26.43 17.80
C LEU A 340 -7.02 -27.28 17.84
N VAL A 341 -7.46 -27.75 16.68
CA VAL A 341 -8.62 -28.66 16.55
C VAL A 341 -8.41 -29.91 17.38
N LYS A 342 -7.22 -30.52 17.35
CA LYS A 342 -6.89 -31.70 18.17
C LYS A 342 -6.99 -31.46 19.68
N ASP A 343 -6.77 -30.21 20.14
CA ASP A 343 -6.89 -29.90 21.57
C ASP A 343 -8.32 -29.84 22.07
N ILE A 344 -9.29 -29.77 21.13
CA ILE A 344 -10.72 -29.73 21.41
C ILE A 344 -11.36 -31.07 21.13
N TYR A 345 -11.01 -31.69 20.00
CA TYR A 345 -11.69 -32.94 19.50
C TYR A 345 -10.85 -34.19 19.70
N GLY A 346 -9.58 -34.06 20.14
CA GLY A 346 -8.66 -35.20 20.34
C GLY A 346 -7.98 -35.68 19.06
N GLY A 347 -8.28 -35.12 17.91
CA GLY A 347 -7.74 -35.47 16.60
C GLY A 347 -8.34 -34.61 15.50
N ASP A 348 -8.43 -35.15 14.28
CA ASP A 348 -9.09 -34.49 13.16
C ASP A 348 -10.60 -34.42 13.39
N TYR A 349 -11.24 -33.33 12.91
CA TYR A 349 -12.69 -33.23 12.91
C TYR A 349 -13.25 -33.61 11.53
N GLU A 350 -13.33 -34.88 11.27
CA GLU A 350 -13.64 -35.47 9.96
C GLU A 350 -14.94 -34.97 9.33
N ARG A 351 -15.98 -34.74 10.15
CA ARG A 351 -17.28 -34.25 9.67
C ARG A 351 -17.19 -32.99 8.80
N PHE A 352 -16.23 -32.10 9.09
CA PHE A 352 -16.00 -30.86 8.36
C PHE A 352 -14.66 -30.84 7.62
N GLY A 353 -13.92 -31.97 7.62
CA GLY A 353 -12.60 -32.06 6.98
C GLY A 353 -11.55 -31.13 7.62
N LEU A 354 -11.67 -30.87 8.94
CA LEU A 354 -10.73 -30.06 9.67
C LEU A 354 -9.62 -30.94 10.24
N GLN A 355 -8.40 -30.64 9.84
CA GLN A 355 -7.22 -31.32 10.37
C GLN A 355 -6.99 -30.95 11.84
N GLY A 356 -6.51 -31.89 12.65
CA GLY A 356 -6.18 -31.67 14.05
C GLY A 356 -5.13 -30.58 14.28
N SER A 357 -4.26 -30.35 13.30
CA SER A 357 -3.26 -29.28 13.32
C SER A 357 -3.80 -27.88 13.01
N ALA A 358 -5.06 -27.76 12.57
CA ALA A 358 -5.67 -26.48 12.29
C ALA A 358 -5.89 -25.66 13.58
N VAL A 359 -5.71 -24.34 13.49
CA VAL A 359 -6.00 -23.44 14.61
C VAL A 359 -7.52 -23.34 14.80
N ALA A 360 -7.99 -23.76 15.97
CA ALA A 360 -9.38 -23.63 16.38
C ALA A 360 -9.65 -22.30 17.10
N SER A 361 -8.68 -21.81 17.90
CA SER A 361 -8.79 -20.56 18.60
C SER A 361 -7.41 -19.91 18.74
N SER A 362 -7.20 -18.81 18.00
CA SER A 362 -5.99 -18.01 18.15
C SER A 362 -5.86 -17.52 19.59
N PHE A 363 -4.66 -17.62 20.15
CA PHE A 363 -4.37 -17.32 21.56
C PHE A 363 -5.18 -18.17 22.57
N GLY A 364 -5.78 -19.28 22.14
CA GLY A 364 -6.70 -20.06 22.98
C GLY A 364 -6.06 -20.69 24.20
N HIS A 365 -4.75 -20.97 24.20
CA HIS A 365 -4.03 -21.48 25.36
C HIS A 365 -3.73 -20.37 26.40
N MET A 366 -3.77 -19.11 25.99
CA MET A 366 -3.43 -17.96 26.87
C MET A 366 -4.51 -17.65 27.93
N MET A 367 -5.60 -18.41 27.95
CA MET A 367 -6.57 -18.38 29.05
C MET A 367 -6.02 -19.02 30.35
N SER A 368 -5.10 -20.01 30.23
CA SER A 368 -4.42 -20.61 31.39
C SER A 368 -3.29 -19.73 31.90
N LYS A 369 -3.23 -19.56 33.23
CA LYS A 369 -2.16 -18.80 33.88
C LYS A 369 -0.80 -19.51 33.72
N GLU A 370 -0.78 -20.81 33.96
CA GLU A 370 0.45 -21.61 33.83
C GLU A 370 1.04 -21.50 32.41
N LYS A 371 0.19 -21.51 31.39
CA LYS A 371 0.62 -21.34 29.99
C LYS A 371 1.20 -19.94 29.76
N ARG A 372 0.53 -18.89 30.25
CA ARG A 372 1.05 -17.51 30.09
C ARG A 372 2.40 -17.32 30.78
N ASP A 373 2.61 -17.95 31.94
CA ASP A 373 3.85 -17.80 32.71
C ASP A 373 5.05 -18.52 32.07
N SER A 374 4.81 -19.49 31.16
CA SER A 374 5.83 -20.30 30.50
C SER A 374 6.08 -19.97 29.03
N ILE A 375 5.25 -19.09 28.40
CA ILE A 375 5.33 -18.84 26.97
C ILE A 375 6.50 -17.92 26.59
N SER A 376 7.14 -18.20 25.44
CA SER A 376 8.22 -17.36 24.91
C SER A 376 7.66 -16.13 24.17
N LYS A 377 8.49 -15.09 24.08
CA LYS A 377 8.16 -13.89 23.29
C LYS A 377 8.09 -14.20 21.79
N GLU A 378 8.91 -15.11 21.34
CA GLU A 378 8.97 -15.62 19.97
C GLU A 378 7.66 -16.31 19.59
N ASP A 379 7.12 -17.14 20.47
CA ASP A 379 5.84 -17.82 20.26
C ASP A 379 4.66 -16.83 20.20
N LEU A 380 4.65 -15.83 21.08
CA LEU A 380 3.65 -14.75 21.05
C LEU A 380 3.72 -13.94 19.75
N ALA A 381 4.93 -13.59 19.29
CA ALA A 381 5.13 -12.88 18.03
C ALA A 381 4.65 -13.73 16.85
N LYS A 382 4.96 -15.04 16.85
CA LYS A 382 4.49 -15.99 15.82
C LYS A 382 2.98 -16.11 15.80
N ALA A 383 2.35 -16.31 16.96
CA ALA A 383 0.90 -16.44 17.06
C ALA A 383 0.20 -15.16 16.59
N THR A 384 0.74 -13.99 16.94
CA THR A 384 0.21 -12.70 16.46
C THR A 384 0.30 -12.60 14.94
N LEU A 385 1.44 -12.96 14.34
CA LEU A 385 1.63 -12.94 12.88
C LEU A 385 0.66 -13.89 12.17
N VAL A 386 0.54 -15.13 12.67
CA VAL A 386 -0.35 -16.16 12.11
C VAL A 386 -1.81 -15.74 12.22
N THR A 387 -2.24 -15.23 13.37
CA THR A 387 -3.61 -14.75 13.60
C THR A 387 -4.03 -13.68 12.58
N ILE A 388 -3.19 -12.66 12.41
CA ILE A 388 -3.48 -11.56 11.50
C ILE A 388 -3.45 -12.03 10.05
N THR A 389 -2.45 -12.81 9.66
CA THR A 389 -2.31 -13.32 8.29
C THR A 389 -3.47 -14.22 7.90
N ASN A 390 -3.88 -15.16 8.77
CA ASN A 390 -5.00 -16.05 8.51
C ASN A 390 -6.34 -15.32 8.42
N ASN A 391 -6.53 -14.27 9.25
CA ASN A 391 -7.71 -13.41 9.17
C ASN A 391 -7.78 -12.70 7.81
N ILE A 392 -6.68 -12.11 7.36
CA ILE A 392 -6.59 -11.47 6.04
C ILE A 392 -6.86 -12.48 4.92
N GLY A 393 -6.23 -13.66 4.97
CA GLY A 393 -6.43 -14.73 3.98
C GLY A 393 -7.88 -15.20 3.91
N SER A 394 -8.53 -15.37 5.06
CA SER A 394 -9.94 -15.76 5.14
C SER A 394 -10.88 -14.74 4.50
N ILE A 395 -10.68 -13.45 4.81
CA ILE A 395 -11.47 -12.34 4.22
C ILE A 395 -11.21 -12.25 2.71
N ALA A 396 -9.95 -12.29 2.29
CA ALA A 396 -9.57 -12.21 0.87
C ALA A 396 -10.20 -13.35 0.06
N ARG A 397 -10.15 -14.58 0.57
CA ARG A 397 -10.81 -15.74 -0.05
C ARG A 397 -12.32 -15.52 -0.21
N MET A 398 -13.00 -15.07 0.84
CA MET A 398 -14.44 -14.83 0.76
C MET A 398 -14.78 -13.74 -0.26
N CYS A 399 -13.99 -12.68 -0.32
CA CYS A 399 -14.16 -11.64 -1.33
C CYS A 399 -13.93 -12.19 -2.75
N ALA A 400 -12.89 -12.98 -2.97
CA ALA A 400 -12.58 -13.58 -4.26
C ALA A 400 -13.73 -14.47 -4.76
N VAL A 401 -14.28 -15.31 -3.89
CA VAL A 401 -15.43 -16.18 -4.20
C VAL A 401 -16.68 -15.35 -4.51
N ASN A 402 -16.99 -14.34 -3.71
CA ASN A 402 -18.18 -13.50 -3.90
C ASN A 402 -18.10 -12.67 -5.19
N GLU A 403 -16.91 -12.15 -5.53
CA GLU A 403 -16.67 -11.38 -6.75
C GLU A 403 -16.39 -12.26 -7.97
N LYS A 404 -16.27 -13.58 -7.80
CA LYS A 404 -15.93 -14.55 -8.85
C LYS A 404 -14.61 -14.25 -9.54
N ILE A 405 -13.61 -13.89 -8.75
CA ILE A 405 -12.25 -13.56 -9.19
C ILE A 405 -11.30 -14.63 -8.67
N GLU A 406 -10.56 -15.27 -9.58
CA GLU A 406 -9.64 -16.37 -9.24
C GLU A 406 -8.24 -15.89 -8.86
N ARG A 407 -7.84 -14.73 -9.36
CA ARG A 407 -6.51 -14.13 -9.18
C ARG A 407 -6.53 -13.17 -8.00
N VAL A 408 -5.78 -13.49 -6.95
CA VAL A 408 -5.67 -12.64 -5.74
C VAL A 408 -4.26 -12.09 -5.64
N VAL A 409 -4.11 -10.78 -5.80
CA VAL A 409 -2.82 -10.06 -5.75
C VAL A 409 -2.66 -9.43 -4.38
N PHE A 410 -1.64 -9.83 -3.64
CA PHE A 410 -1.32 -9.32 -2.32
C PHE A 410 -0.17 -8.32 -2.42
N VAL A 411 -0.39 -7.12 -1.89
CA VAL A 411 0.58 -6.02 -1.89
C VAL A 411 0.60 -5.32 -0.52
N GLY A 412 1.51 -4.39 -0.34
CA GLY A 412 1.63 -3.58 0.87
C GLY A 412 2.82 -3.95 1.74
N ASN A 413 3.31 -2.99 2.50
CA ASN A 413 4.56 -3.09 3.25
C ASN A 413 4.60 -4.19 4.32
N PHE A 414 3.44 -4.71 4.75
CA PHE A 414 3.37 -5.85 5.67
C PHE A 414 4.04 -7.12 5.10
N LEU A 415 4.05 -7.26 3.78
CA LEU A 415 4.63 -8.43 3.10
C LEU A 415 6.15 -8.32 2.92
N ARG A 416 6.71 -7.12 3.06
CA ARG A 416 8.14 -6.87 2.90
C ARG A 416 8.95 -7.74 3.88
N ILE A 417 9.88 -8.52 3.35
CA ILE A 417 10.71 -9.49 4.10
C ILE A 417 9.92 -10.51 4.94
N ASN A 418 8.60 -10.58 4.78
CA ASN A 418 7.69 -11.40 5.57
C ASN A 418 7.34 -12.71 4.85
N THR A 419 8.33 -13.58 4.72
CA THR A 419 8.17 -14.87 4.04
C THR A 419 7.17 -15.81 4.73
N VAL A 420 6.95 -15.65 6.03
CA VAL A 420 5.96 -16.44 6.77
C VAL A 420 4.56 -16.09 6.29
N SER A 421 4.20 -14.81 6.25
CA SER A 421 2.88 -14.39 5.81
C SER A 421 2.64 -14.66 4.32
N THR A 422 3.62 -14.45 3.44
CA THR A 422 3.46 -14.75 2.00
C THR A 422 3.17 -16.23 1.77
N LYS A 423 3.89 -17.14 2.45
CA LYS A 423 3.62 -18.59 2.36
C LYS A 423 2.27 -18.97 2.96
N LEU A 424 1.88 -18.40 4.11
CA LEU A 424 0.57 -18.64 4.72
C LEU A 424 -0.58 -18.16 3.83
N LEU A 425 -0.45 -17.00 3.19
CA LEU A 425 -1.45 -16.48 2.26
C LEU A 425 -1.55 -17.36 1.00
N ALA A 426 -0.41 -17.79 0.47
CA ALA A 426 -0.38 -18.72 -0.67
C ALA A 426 -1.07 -20.03 -0.33
N TYR A 427 -0.73 -20.63 0.82
CA TYR A 427 -1.38 -21.81 1.35
C TYR A 427 -2.90 -21.60 1.52
N ALA A 428 -3.29 -20.47 2.13
CA ALA A 428 -4.70 -20.19 2.38
C ALA A 428 -5.51 -20.09 1.08
N MET A 429 -4.96 -19.43 0.05
CA MET A 429 -5.63 -19.31 -1.25
C MET A 429 -5.76 -20.68 -1.93
N ASP A 430 -4.70 -21.46 -1.98
CA ASP A 430 -4.69 -22.77 -2.61
C ASP A 430 -5.56 -23.78 -1.86
N PHE A 431 -5.24 -24.06 -0.60
CA PHE A 431 -5.87 -25.12 0.20
C PHE A 431 -7.36 -24.86 0.48
N TRP A 432 -7.70 -23.65 0.95
CA TRP A 432 -9.09 -23.35 1.32
C TRP A 432 -10.02 -23.16 0.12
N SER A 433 -9.47 -22.92 -1.07
CA SER A 433 -10.24 -22.86 -2.31
C SER A 433 -10.21 -24.18 -3.11
N LYS A 434 -9.50 -25.20 -2.63
CA LYS A 434 -9.27 -26.45 -3.35
C LYS A 434 -8.60 -26.23 -4.70
N GLY A 435 -7.58 -25.36 -4.73
CA GLY A 435 -6.80 -25.02 -5.91
C GLY A 435 -7.45 -24.03 -6.89
N GLN A 436 -8.63 -23.47 -6.55
CA GLN A 436 -9.34 -22.53 -7.45
C GLN A 436 -8.76 -21.11 -7.42
N LEU A 437 -8.20 -20.69 -6.28
CA LEU A 437 -7.62 -19.36 -6.11
C LEU A 437 -6.11 -19.43 -6.12
N ARG A 438 -5.48 -18.43 -6.77
CA ARG A 438 -4.03 -18.28 -6.77
C ARG A 438 -3.63 -16.97 -6.12
N ALA A 439 -2.74 -17.05 -5.12
CA ALA A 439 -2.08 -15.89 -4.54
C ALA A 439 -0.89 -15.46 -5.39
N LEU A 440 -0.87 -14.18 -5.76
CA LEU A 440 0.22 -13.53 -6.46
C LEU A 440 0.81 -12.43 -5.57
N PHE A 441 2.11 -12.23 -5.67
CA PHE A 441 2.89 -11.26 -4.94
C PHE A 441 3.78 -10.49 -5.91
N LEU A 442 4.28 -9.32 -5.48
CA LEU A 442 5.18 -8.49 -6.27
C LEU A 442 6.39 -8.09 -5.42
N GLU A 443 7.54 -7.83 -6.06
CA GLU A 443 8.78 -7.50 -5.34
C GLU A 443 8.73 -6.07 -4.74
N HIS A 444 8.10 -5.12 -5.43
CA HIS A 444 7.94 -3.73 -4.97
C HIS A 444 6.66 -3.50 -4.15
N GLU A 445 6.20 -4.48 -3.42
CA GLU A 445 4.88 -4.58 -2.77
C GLU A 445 4.44 -3.35 -1.95
N GLY A 446 5.38 -2.56 -1.45
CA GLY A 446 5.09 -1.41 -0.60
C GLY A 446 5.09 -0.05 -1.31
N TYR A 447 5.50 0.03 -2.58
CA TYR A 447 5.80 1.31 -3.23
C TYR A 447 4.85 1.75 -4.34
N PHE A 448 3.88 0.95 -4.70
CA PHE A 448 3.01 1.22 -5.85
C PHE A 448 2.24 2.55 -5.73
N GLY A 449 1.76 2.91 -4.54
CA GLY A 449 1.13 4.21 -4.32
C GLY A 449 2.04 5.39 -4.64
N ALA A 450 3.30 5.32 -4.22
CA ALA A 450 4.29 6.37 -4.49
C ALA A 450 4.68 6.43 -5.97
N VAL A 451 4.77 5.26 -6.65
CA VAL A 451 4.99 5.19 -8.11
C VAL A 451 3.81 5.82 -8.86
N GLY A 452 2.57 5.48 -8.48
CA GLY A 452 1.38 6.07 -9.09
C GLY A 452 1.32 7.58 -8.92
N ALA A 453 1.69 8.09 -7.74
CA ALA A 453 1.79 9.52 -7.50
C ALA A 453 2.86 10.19 -8.38
N LEU A 454 4.02 9.54 -8.60
CA LEU A 454 5.04 10.03 -9.51
C LEU A 454 4.54 10.10 -10.96
N LEU A 455 3.78 9.08 -11.41
CA LEU A 455 3.22 9.06 -12.76
C LEU A 455 2.22 10.20 -13.02
N GLU A 456 1.49 10.62 -11.99
CA GLU A 456 0.53 11.71 -12.13
C GLU A 456 1.20 13.08 -12.32
N LEU A 457 2.40 13.29 -11.75
CA LEU A 457 3.19 14.51 -11.98
C LEU A 457 3.42 14.77 -13.49
N HIS A 458 3.52 13.71 -14.27
CA HIS A 458 3.76 13.81 -15.70
C HIS A 458 2.51 14.12 -16.51
N LYS A 459 1.32 13.72 -16.06
CA LYS A 459 0.05 14.04 -16.71
C LYS A 459 -0.33 15.50 -16.56
N THR A 460 -0.11 16.06 -15.37
CA THR A 460 -0.42 17.48 -15.09
C THR A 460 0.39 18.45 -15.96
N THR A 461 1.48 18.00 -16.58
CA THR A 461 2.31 18.79 -17.47
C THR A 461 2.01 18.56 -18.96
N GLU A 462 1.19 17.56 -19.29
CA GLU A 462 0.78 17.24 -20.68
C GLU A 462 -0.58 17.81 -21.06
N GLU A 463 -1.40 18.23 -20.11
CA GLU A 463 -2.67 18.92 -20.37
C GLU A 463 -2.43 20.40 -20.67
N PRO A 464 -2.97 20.93 -21.78
CA PRO A 464 -2.76 22.32 -22.23
C PRO A 464 -3.51 23.34 -21.39
#